data_5713f2c02d561f2031b7a4d669d588b6
#
_entry.id   5713f2c02d561f2031b7a4d669d588b6
#
_cell.length_a   1.000
_cell.length_b   1.000
_cell.length_c   1.000
_cell.angle_alpha   90.00
_cell.angle_beta   90.00
_cell.angle_gamma   90.00
#
_symmetry.space_group_name_H-M   'P 1'
#
loop_
_entity.id
_entity.type
_entity.pdbx_description
1 polymer ?
#
loop_
_entity_poly.entity_id
_entity_poly.type
_entity_poly.pdbx_seq_one_letter_code
_entity_poly.pdbx_strand_id
1 'polypeptide(L)'
;MAKGFVDDDLRENPEDQMRSDEELLLDELGIFGESRRRFLGQASAAALTILDYQVLAEQKALAFSETQLFQPDTLLENAVKVAFKVNGANKSLDVDSRMTLLDALRERLGLTGSKKGCDHGQCGACTVIVDGRRVLSCLTLAAQCEGKDVLTIEGLAKGTDLHPMQASFIKHDGFQCGFCTPGQICSAVALMDEAKNGECSYVTSDLQQKSHPIQLSDEEIRERMSGNLCRCGAYPNILDAIREVHTGKPTDPLAFGDPTRKEEFDAVV
;
A
#
# COMPACT_ATOMS: atom_id res chain seq x y z
N MET A 1 -67.67 45.70 -59.52
CA MET A 1 -67.89 45.95 -58.09
C MET A 1 -67.09 45.01 -57.26
N ALA A 2 -66.16 45.49 -56.55
CA ALA A 2 -65.18 44.76 -55.78
C ALA A 2 -65.73 44.28 -54.47
N LYS A 3 -65.21 43.11 -54.02
CA LYS A 3 -65.11 42.68 -52.62
C LYS A 3 -64.04 41.57 -52.65
N GLY A 4 -62.90 41.69 -52.16
CA GLY A 4 -62.48 41.94 -50.80
C GLY A 4 -62.19 40.56 -50.20
N PHE A 5 -61.00 40.04 -50.50
CA PHE A 5 -60.43 38.81 -49.95
C PHE A 5 -59.67 39.22 -48.67
N VAL A 6 -60.02 38.67 -47.54
CA VAL A 6 -59.30 38.83 -46.30
C VAL A 6 -58.46 37.55 -46.10
N ASP A 7 -57.16 37.71 -46.17
CA ASP A 7 -56.22 36.70 -45.74
C ASP A 7 -56.19 36.62 -44.23
N ASP A 8 -56.51 35.44 -43.69
CA ASP A 8 -56.26 35.07 -42.32
C ASP A 8 -54.87 34.55 -42.20
N ASP A 9 -53.98 35.40 -41.75
CA ASP A 9 -52.63 35.07 -41.34
C ASP A 9 -52.66 34.05 -40.19
N LEU A 10 -52.26 32.85 -40.50
CA LEU A 10 -51.86 31.83 -39.53
C LEU A 10 -50.66 32.40 -38.71
N ARG A 11 -50.92 32.92 -37.55
CA ARG A 11 -49.87 33.24 -36.58
C ARG A 11 -49.27 31.91 -36.12
N GLU A 12 -48.13 31.56 -36.67
CA GLU A 12 -47.26 30.55 -36.09
C GLU A 12 -46.84 31.03 -34.71
N ASN A 13 -47.06 30.17 -33.73
CA ASN A 13 -46.71 30.40 -32.31
C ASN A 13 -45.19 30.40 -32.18
N PRO A 14 -44.54 31.46 -31.66
CA PRO A 14 -43.08 31.48 -31.54
C PRO A 14 -42.52 30.50 -30.55
N GLU A 15 -43.35 29.71 -29.87
CA GLU A 15 -42.89 28.68 -28.91
C GLU A 15 -42.47 27.34 -29.53
N ASP A 16 -42.68 27.18 -30.87
CA ASP A 16 -42.33 25.94 -31.57
C ASP A 16 -40.89 25.94 -32.18
N GLN A 17 -40.11 26.98 -31.96
CA GLN A 17 -38.85 27.18 -32.68
C GLN A 17 -37.60 27.17 -31.80
N MET A 18 -37.53 26.48 -30.69
CA MET A 18 -36.23 26.13 -30.07
C MET A 18 -36.39 24.83 -29.26
N ARG A 19 -36.42 23.73 -29.95
CA ARG A 19 -35.99 22.49 -29.30
C ARG A 19 -34.48 22.63 -29.03
N SER A 20 -34.11 22.46 -27.77
CA SER A 20 -32.69 22.47 -27.42
C SER A 20 -31.98 21.31 -28.12
N ASP A 21 -30.69 21.48 -28.43
CA ASP A 21 -29.87 20.39 -28.99
C ASP A 21 -29.92 19.13 -28.15
N GLU A 22 -30.22 19.30 -26.87
CA GLU A 22 -30.41 18.22 -25.89
C GLU A 22 -31.71 17.43 -26.14
N GLU A 23 -32.81 18.09 -26.52
CA GLU A 23 -34.06 17.44 -26.88
C GLU A 23 -33.97 16.67 -28.20
N LEU A 24 -33.24 17.20 -29.19
CA LEU A 24 -32.95 16.51 -30.45
C LEU A 24 -32.10 15.26 -30.24
N LEU A 25 -31.12 15.34 -29.36
CA LEU A 25 -30.24 14.20 -29.02
C LEU A 25 -30.99 13.11 -28.27
N LEU A 26 -31.93 13.48 -27.41
CA LEU A 26 -32.77 12.54 -26.66
C LEU A 26 -33.81 11.85 -27.56
N ASP A 27 -34.29 12.54 -28.62
CA ASP A 27 -35.20 11.97 -29.62
C ASP A 27 -34.44 10.97 -30.54
N GLU A 28 -33.21 11.30 -30.91
CA GLU A 28 -32.34 10.43 -31.70
C GLU A 28 -31.91 9.16 -30.93
N LEU A 29 -31.82 9.26 -29.62
CA LEU A 29 -31.54 8.12 -28.72
C LEU A 29 -32.82 7.30 -28.39
N GLY A 30 -33.99 7.68 -28.91
CA GLY A 30 -35.24 6.98 -28.68
C GLY A 30 -35.75 7.07 -27.22
N ILE A 31 -35.33 8.07 -26.46
CA ILE A 31 -35.67 8.22 -25.04
C ILE A 31 -36.97 8.99 -24.82
N PHE A 32 -37.40 9.77 -25.85
CA PHE A 32 -38.68 10.47 -25.81
C PHE A 32 -39.88 9.55 -26.21
N GLY A 33 -40.76 9.33 -25.29
CA GLY A 33 -42.06 8.63 -25.52
C GLY A 33 -42.27 7.39 -24.65
N GLU A 34 -41.31 6.95 -23.86
CA GLU A 34 -41.56 5.88 -22.93
C GLU A 34 -42.30 6.40 -21.66
N SER A 35 -43.44 5.80 -21.38
CA SER A 35 -44.16 6.12 -20.15
C SER A 35 -43.26 5.86 -18.93
N ARG A 36 -43.31 6.73 -17.91
CA ARG A 36 -42.59 6.55 -16.63
C ARG A 36 -42.65 5.13 -16.09
N ARG A 37 -43.78 4.45 -16.37
CA ARG A 37 -44.00 3.06 -15.96
C ARG A 37 -43.09 2.09 -16.69
N ARG A 38 -42.78 2.30 -17.97
CA ARG A 38 -41.95 1.46 -18.78
C ARG A 38 -40.49 1.69 -18.44
N PHE A 39 -40.08 2.93 -18.23
CA PHE A 39 -38.73 3.30 -17.75
C PHE A 39 -38.44 2.69 -16.36
N LEU A 40 -39.37 2.79 -15.41
CA LEU A 40 -39.20 2.18 -14.08
C LEU A 40 -39.17 0.66 -14.15
N GLY A 41 -39.93 0.04 -15.05
CA GLY A 41 -39.86 -1.41 -15.28
C GLY A 41 -38.54 -1.85 -15.86
N GLN A 42 -37.95 -1.11 -16.80
CA GLN A 42 -36.66 -1.41 -17.38
C GLN A 42 -35.52 -1.13 -16.41
N ALA A 43 -35.58 -0.04 -15.67
CA ALA A 43 -34.59 0.29 -14.63
C ALA A 43 -34.59 -0.75 -13.49
N SER A 44 -35.76 -1.24 -13.08
CA SER A 44 -35.82 -2.30 -12.05
C SER A 44 -35.30 -3.64 -12.56
N ALA A 45 -35.59 -4.00 -13.82
CA ALA A 45 -35.08 -5.21 -14.44
C ALA A 45 -33.53 -5.14 -14.57
N ALA A 46 -32.98 -4.00 -14.98
CA ALA A 46 -31.53 -3.77 -15.06
C ALA A 46 -30.88 -3.84 -13.66
N ALA A 47 -31.52 -3.26 -12.65
CA ALA A 47 -31.03 -3.33 -11.28
C ALA A 47 -30.99 -4.78 -10.73
N LEU A 48 -32.01 -5.57 -11.02
CA LEU A 48 -32.03 -6.98 -10.65
C LEU A 48 -30.95 -7.80 -11.35
N THR A 49 -30.69 -7.55 -12.64
CA THR A 49 -29.62 -8.25 -13.36
C THR A 49 -28.22 -7.87 -12.85
N ILE A 50 -28.02 -6.63 -12.41
CA ILE A 50 -26.75 -6.20 -11.78
C ILE A 50 -26.58 -6.87 -10.41
N LEU A 51 -27.67 -6.97 -9.62
CA LEU A 51 -27.62 -7.65 -8.33
C LEU A 51 -27.31 -9.15 -8.48
N ASP A 52 -27.96 -9.83 -9.42
CA ASP A 52 -27.69 -11.25 -9.73
C ASP A 52 -26.25 -11.45 -10.21
N TYR A 53 -25.72 -10.52 -11.03
CA TYR A 53 -24.33 -10.58 -11.46
C TYR A 53 -23.36 -10.40 -10.30
N GLN A 54 -23.64 -9.48 -9.36
CA GLN A 54 -22.81 -9.28 -8.16
C GLN A 54 -22.80 -10.53 -7.27
N VAL A 55 -23.97 -11.11 -6.99
CA VAL A 55 -24.07 -12.34 -6.19
C VAL A 55 -23.34 -13.52 -6.86
N LEU A 56 -23.49 -13.68 -8.17
CA LEU A 56 -22.77 -14.69 -8.95
C LEU A 56 -21.26 -14.43 -9.00
N ALA A 57 -20.84 -13.18 -9.07
CA ALA A 57 -19.41 -12.80 -9.03
C ALA A 57 -18.80 -13.09 -7.66
N GLU A 58 -19.50 -12.79 -6.56
CA GLU A 58 -19.05 -13.11 -5.22
C GLU A 58 -18.98 -14.63 -5.00
N GLN A 59 -19.97 -15.40 -5.44
CA GLN A 59 -19.94 -16.87 -5.35
C GLN A 59 -18.79 -17.46 -6.17
N LYS A 60 -18.53 -16.92 -7.39
CA LYS A 60 -17.38 -17.34 -8.19
C LYS A 60 -16.06 -16.93 -7.57
N ALA A 61 -15.97 -15.74 -6.97
CA ALA A 61 -14.77 -15.28 -6.28
C ALA A 61 -14.47 -16.15 -5.04
N LEU A 62 -15.50 -16.51 -4.26
CA LEU A 62 -15.35 -17.42 -3.13
C LEU A 62 -14.94 -18.83 -3.58
N ALA A 63 -15.59 -19.38 -4.61
CA ALA A 63 -15.23 -20.69 -5.18
C ALA A 63 -13.82 -20.68 -5.82
N PHE A 64 -13.42 -19.54 -6.43
CA PHE A 64 -12.08 -19.40 -6.98
C PHE A 64 -11.02 -19.29 -5.87
N SER A 65 -11.33 -18.62 -4.75
CA SER A 65 -10.44 -18.55 -3.60
C SER A 65 -10.28 -19.91 -2.91
N GLU A 66 -11.36 -20.70 -2.78
CA GLU A 66 -11.28 -22.05 -2.23
C GLU A 66 -10.51 -22.99 -3.14
N THR A 67 -10.65 -22.87 -4.48
CA THR A 67 -9.91 -23.72 -5.44
C THR A 67 -8.44 -23.35 -5.55
N GLN A 68 -8.06 -22.10 -5.32
CA GLN A 68 -6.65 -21.70 -5.29
C GLN A 68 -5.95 -22.08 -3.97
N LEU A 69 -6.68 -22.17 -2.86
CA LEU A 69 -6.12 -22.66 -1.60
C LEU A 69 -5.82 -24.18 -1.65
N PHE A 70 -6.37 -24.88 -2.63
CA PHE A 70 -6.14 -26.31 -2.87
C PHE A 70 -5.61 -26.55 -4.29
N GLN A 71 -4.50 -25.93 -4.66
CA GLN A 71 -3.70 -26.51 -5.74
C GLN A 71 -2.97 -27.72 -5.15
N PRO A 72 -3.30 -28.96 -5.59
CA PRO A 72 -2.50 -30.09 -5.19
C PRO A 72 -1.08 -29.82 -5.66
N ASP A 73 -0.13 -30.12 -4.79
CA ASP A 73 1.29 -30.00 -5.03
C ASP A 73 1.62 -30.44 -6.46
N THR A 74 1.79 -29.49 -7.37
CA THR A 74 2.62 -29.76 -8.53
C THR A 74 3.93 -30.21 -7.92
N LEU A 75 4.28 -31.47 -8.13
CA LEU A 75 5.56 -32.03 -7.66
C LEU A 75 6.64 -31.05 -8.08
N LEU A 76 7.06 -30.23 -7.13
CA LEU A 76 8.11 -29.25 -7.38
C LEU A 76 9.36 -30.08 -7.66
N GLU A 77 9.90 -29.98 -8.86
CA GLU A 77 11.06 -30.76 -9.30
C GLU A 77 12.26 -30.62 -8.34
N ASN A 78 12.32 -29.48 -7.63
CA ASN A 78 13.36 -29.13 -6.66
C ASN A 78 12.74 -28.79 -5.29
N ALA A 79 11.75 -29.56 -4.85
CA ALA A 79 11.09 -29.31 -3.57
C ALA A 79 12.07 -29.48 -2.39
N VAL A 80 12.11 -28.48 -1.54
CA VAL A 80 12.83 -28.51 -0.26
C VAL A 80 11.82 -28.20 0.84
N LYS A 81 11.81 -29.06 1.86
CA LYS A 81 11.02 -28.79 3.05
C LYS A 81 11.77 -27.85 3.96
N VAL A 82 11.16 -26.71 4.28
CA VAL A 82 11.76 -25.68 5.12
C VAL A 82 10.84 -25.43 6.33
N ALA A 83 11.42 -25.46 7.51
CA ALA A 83 10.71 -25.18 8.76
C ALA A 83 11.36 -23.95 9.44
N PHE A 84 10.58 -22.92 9.67
CA PHE A 84 11.02 -21.66 10.32
C PHE A 84 9.87 -21.03 11.11
N LYS A 85 10.21 -20.12 11.97
CA LYS A 85 9.23 -19.41 12.76
C LYS A 85 8.88 -18.08 12.09
N VAL A 86 7.58 -17.77 11.95
CA VAL A 86 7.11 -16.51 11.39
C VAL A 86 6.13 -15.86 12.35
N ASN A 87 6.44 -14.65 12.77
CA ASN A 87 5.64 -13.87 13.71
C ASN A 87 5.28 -14.66 14.97
N GLY A 88 6.24 -15.44 15.49
CA GLY A 88 6.05 -16.26 16.66
C GLY A 88 5.43 -17.65 16.42
N ALA A 89 4.94 -17.94 15.22
CA ALA A 89 4.33 -19.24 14.88
C ALA A 89 5.27 -20.11 14.03
N ASN A 90 5.43 -21.39 14.42
CA ASN A 90 6.20 -22.33 13.61
C ASN A 90 5.45 -22.64 12.31
N LYS A 91 6.13 -22.55 11.18
CA LYS A 91 5.63 -22.85 9.84
C LYS A 91 6.53 -23.86 9.17
N SER A 92 5.94 -24.78 8.41
CA SER A 92 6.66 -25.72 7.57
C SER A 92 6.07 -25.67 6.18
N LEU A 93 6.91 -25.50 5.17
CA LEU A 93 6.52 -25.33 3.77
C LEU A 93 7.38 -26.25 2.89
N ASP A 94 6.75 -26.82 1.89
CA ASP A 94 7.46 -27.42 0.77
C ASP A 94 7.55 -26.36 -0.33
N VAL A 95 8.78 -25.90 -0.61
CA VAL A 95 9.06 -24.79 -1.54
C VAL A 95 10.07 -25.22 -2.59
N ASP A 96 10.03 -24.60 -3.76
CA ASP A 96 11.14 -24.70 -4.72
C ASP A 96 12.40 -24.12 -4.07
N SER A 97 13.55 -24.78 -4.23
CA SER A 97 14.84 -24.35 -3.64
C SER A 97 15.25 -22.92 -4.04
N ARG A 98 14.69 -22.40 -5.13
CA ARG A 98 14.92 -21.02 -5.66
C ARG A 98 13.92 -20.02 -5.14
N MET A 99 12.88 -20.45 -4.40
CA MET A 99 11.84 -19.56 -3.91
C MET A 99 12.41 -18.53 -2.95
N THR A 100 12.09 -17.25 -3.18
CA THR A 100 12.48 -16.17 -2.29
C THR A 100 11.65 -16.21 -0.99
N LEU A 101 12.20 -15.68 0.09
CA LEU A 101 11.45 -15.50 1.33
C LEU A 101 10.22 -14.61 1.11
N LEU A 102 10.34 -13.59 0.26
CA LEU A 102 9.21 -12.72 -0.07
C LEU A 102 8.05 -13.49 -0.70
N ASP A 103 8.34 -14.37 -1.67
CA ASP A 103 7.31 -15.18 -2.32
C ASP A 103 6.72 -16.20 -1.35
N ALA A 104 7.54 -16.84 -0.51
CA ALA A 104 7.07 -17.74 0.52
C ALA A 104 6.12 -17.04 1.51
N LEU A 105 6.45 -15.84 1.96
CA LEU A 105 5.59 -15.05 2.86
C LEU A 105 4.28 -14.67 2.19
N ARG A 106 4.32 -14.14 0.97
CA ARG A 106 3.15 -13.60 0.28
C ARG A 106 2.25 -14.68 -0.31
N GLU A 107 2.84 -15.62 -1.07
CA GLU A 107 2.08 -16.55 -1.91
C GLU A 107 1.75 -17.86 -1.18
N ARG A 108 2.57 -18.25 -0.18
CA ARG A 108 2.36 -19.50 0.55
C ARG A 108 1.77 -19.31 1.95
N LEU A 109 2.12 -18.20 2.61
CA LEU A 109 1.65 -17.89 3.96
C LEU A 109 0.57 -16.81 4.01
N GLY A 110 0.27 -16.15 2.88
CA GLY A 110 -0.74 -15.08 2.81
C GLY A 110 -0.35 -13.79 3.54
N LEU A 111 0.94 -13.64 3.93
CA LEU A 111 1.45 -12.44 4.62
C LEU A 111 1.83 -11.39 3.57
N THR A 112 0.86 -10.60 3.17
CA THR A 112 0.98 -9.64 2.05
C THR A 112 1.49 -8.26 2.46
N GLY A 113 1.77 -8.03 3.73
CA GLY A 113 2.28 -6.77 4.25
C GLY A 113 3.61 -6.37 3.64
N SER A 114 4.61 -7.28 3.59
CA SER A 114 5.84 -7.05 2.84
C SER A 114 5.56 -6.97 1.34
N LYS A 115 6.10 -5.95 0.65
CA LYS A 115 5.73 -5.63 -0.73
C LYS A 115 6.84 -5.99 -1.73
N LYS A 116 6.42 -6.52 -2.89
CA LYS A 116 7.29 -6.76 -4.04
C LYS A 116 7.31 -5.50 -4.91
N GLY A 117 8.28 -4.59 -4.66
CA GLY A 117 8.43 -3.36 -5.44
C GLY A 117 9.35 -3.56 -6.64
N CYS A 118 10.63 -3.85 -6.41
CA CYS A 118 11.63 -4.00 -7.48
C CYS A 118 12.04 -5.44 -7.75
N ASP A 119 11.89 -6.33 -6.77
CA ASP A 119 12.28 -7.76 -6.82
C ASP A 119 13.78 -8.03 -7.09
N HIS A 120 14.63 -7.03 -6.86
CA HIS A 120 16.08 -7.11 -7.06
C HIS A 120 16.89 -6.29 -6.04
N GLY A 121 16.33 -6.08 -4.86
CA GLY A 121 17.07 -5.53 -3.71
C GLY A 121 17.29 -4.02 -3.67
N GLN A 122 16.67 -3.22 -4.55
CA GLN A 122 16.94 -1.78 -4.64
C GLN A 122 15.99 -0.90 -3.82
N CYS A 123 14.75 -1.31 -3.59
CA CYS A 123 13.73 -0.40 -3.06
C CYS A 123 13.42 -0.56 -1.56
N GLY A 124 13.82 -1.65 -0.94
CA GLY A 124 13.58 -1.91 0.48
C GLY A 124 12.11 -2.18 0.89
N ALA A 125 11.15 -2.17 -0.04
CA ALA A 125 9.73 -2.38 0.29
C ALA A 125 9.43 -3.78 0.84
N CYS A 126 10.33 -4.74 0.61
CA CYS A 126 10.25 -6.12 1.08
C CYS A 126 11.03 -6.39 2.37
N THR A 127 11.55 -5.36 3.05
CA THR A 127 12.34 -5.54 4.26
C THR A 127 11.54 -6.26 5.35
N VAL A 128 12.15 -7.30 5.91
CA VAL A 128 11.69 -8.07 7.07
C VAL A 128 12.85 -8.22 8.06
N ILE A 129 12.58 -8.72 9.26
CA ILE A 129 13.61 -8.97 10.27
C ILE A 129 13.79 -10.47 10.41
N VAL A 130 15.00 -10.97 10.23
CA VAL A 130 15.38 -12.38 10.40
C VAL A 130 16.44 -12.49 11.47
N ASP A 131 16.15 -13.21 12.55
CA ASP A 131 17.01 -13.33 13.72
C ASP A 131 17.53 -11.97 14.25
N GLY A 132 16.61 -10.98 14.31
CA GLY A 132 16.92 -9.63 14.77
C GLY A 132 17.60 -8.71 13.74
N ARG A 133 17.92 -9.19 12.53
CA ARG A 133 18.60 -8.42 11.48
C ARG A 133 17.64 -8.12 10.33
N ARG A 134 17.62 -6.89 9.86
CA ARG A 134 16.84 -6.54 8.65
C ARG A 134 17.47 -7.16 7.41
N VAL A 135 16.62 -7.77 6.59
CA VAL A 135 17.01 -8.38 5.32
C VAL A 135 16.03 -8.01 4.23
N LEU A 136 16.49 -8.01 2.99
CA LEU A 136 15.65 -7.87 1.81
C LEU A 136 15.10 -9.24 1.43
N SER A 137 13.84 -9.50 1.74
CA SER A 137 13.23 -10.82 1.53
C SER A 137 13.15 -11.24 0.06
N CYS A 138 13.21 -10.30 -0.90
CA CYS A 138 13.29 -10.61 -2.33
C CYS A 138 14.67 -11.17 -2.76
N LEU A 139 15.72 -10.96 -1.97
CA LEU A 139 17.07 -11.51 -2.19
C LEU A 139 17.44 -12.62 -1.21
N THR A 140 16.56 -12.97 -0.29
CA THR A 140 16.76 -14.03 0.68
C THR A 140 15.99 -15.27 0.21
N LEU A 141 16.64 -16.42 0.10
CA LEU A 141 15.94 -17.66 -0.22
C LEU A 141 15.17 -18.17 0.99
N ALA A 142 13.95 -18.68 0.79
CA ALA A 142 13.16 -19.31 1.85
C ALA A 142 13.93 -20.45 2.52
N ALA A 143 14.66 -21.24 1.74
CA ALA A 143 15.51 -22.34 2.24
C ALA A 143 16.62 -21.88 3.19
N GLN A 144 17.11 -20.63 3.09
CA GLN A 144 18.10 -20.06 4.00
C GLN A 144 17.52 -19.69 5.37
N CYS A 145 16.20 -19.69 5.49
CA CYS A 145 15.50 -19.36 6.72
C CYS A 145 15.19 -20.60 7.59
N GLU A 146 15.67 -21.77 7.22
CA GLU A 146 15.51 -22.99 8.05
C GLU A 146 15.96 -22.72 9.49
N GLY A 147 15.07 -23.00 10.44
CA GLY A 147 15.30 -22.82 11.88
C GLY A 147 15.32 -21.38 12.38
N LYS A 148 15.16 -20.38 11.52
CA LYS A 148 15.25 -18.95 11.86
C LYS A 148 13.91 -18.39 12.33
N ASP A 149 13.98 -17.24 13.01
CA ASP A 149 12.82 -16.43 13.40
C ASP A 149 12.66 -15.25 12.43
N VAL A 150 11.54 -15.23 11.74
CA VAL A 150 11.19 -14.19 10.75
C VAL A 150 10.09 -13.33 11.34
N LEU A 151 10.33 -12.03 11.44
CA LEU A 151 9.36 -11.05 11.89
C LEU A 151 9.00 -10.12 10.71
N THR A 152 7.72 -10.08 10.38
CA THR A 152 7.17 -9.21 9.35
C THR A 152 6.35 -8.08 9.97
N ILE A 153 5.88 -7.15 9.17
CA ILE A 153 5.04 -6.02 9.64
C ILE A 153 3.80 -6.50 10.39
N GLU A 154 3.22 -7.64 10.00
CA GLU A 154 2.04 -8.22 10.64
C GLU A 154 2.34 -8.74 12.06
N GLY A 155 3.59 -9.07 12.35
CA GLY A 155 4.01 -9.59 13.64
C GLY A 155 4.41 -8.52 14.66
N LEU A 156 4.50 -7.26 14.26
CA LEU A 156 4.91 -6.16 15.15
C LEU A 156 3.79 -5.77 16.13
N ALA A 157 2.56 -5.70 15.66
CA ALA A 157 1.40 -5.42 16.49
C ALA A 157 0.99 -6.66 17.32
N LYS A 158 0.41 -6.43 18.50
CA LYS A 158 -0.15 -7.48 19.36
C LYS A 158 -1.67 -7.27 19.46
N GLY A 159 -2.42 -7.95 18.60
CA GLY A 159 -3.86 -7.73 18.47
C GLY A 159 -4.15 -6.30 18.01
N THR A 160 -4.82 -5.51 18.83
CA THR A 160 -5.14 -4.09 18.58
C THR A 160 -4.01 -3.13 18.98
N ASP A 161 -3.03 -3.61 19.74
CA ASP A 161 -1.96 -2.78 20.27
C ASP A 161 -0.85 -2.65 19.23
N LEU A 162 -0.74 -1.47 18.63
CA LEU A 162 0.28 -1.16 17.65
C LEU A 162 1.67 -1.09 18.31
N HIS A 163 2.67 -1.53 17.58
CA HIS A 163 4.06 -1.27 17.94
C HIS A 163 4.31 0.25 17.99
N PRO A 164 5.13 0.79 18.93
CA PRO A 164 5.40 2.23 19.04
C PRO A 164 5.80 2.87 17.70
N MET A 165 6.60 2.18 16.89
CA MET A 165 6.98 2.65 15.56
C MET A 165 5.78 2.75 14.60
N GLN A 166 4.85 1.80 14.64
CA GLN A 166 3.63 1.86 13.82
C GLN A 166 2.75 3.04 14.23
N ALA A 167 2.56 3.24 15.54
CA ALA A 167 1.80 4.36 16.08
C ALA A 167 2.43 5.71 15.71
N SER A 168 3.75 5.82 15.79
CA SER A 168 4.48 7.03 15.43
C SER A 168 4.39 7.35 13.93
N PHE A 169 4.46 6.34 13.05
CA PHE A 169 4.25 6.52 11.61
C PHE A 169 2.85 7.05 11.29
N ILE A 170 1.82 6.60 12.00
CA ILE A 170 0.46 7.14 11.87
C ILE A 170 0.41 8.59 12.34
N LYS A 171 0.97 8.87 13.51
CA LYS A 171 0.96 10.21 14.12
C LYS A 171 1.65 11.27 13.27
N HIS A 172 2.74 10.92 12.61
CA HIS A 172 3.57 11.83 11.81
C HIS A 172 3.25 11.77 10.31
N ASP A 173 2.19 11.09 9.88
CA ASP A 173 1.91 10.86 8.45
C ASP A 173 3.12 10.32 7.68
N GLY A 174 3.86 9.38 8.30
CA GLY A 174 5.07 8.76 7.74
C GLY A 174 4.83 7.92 6.48
N PHE A 175 3.69 8.10 5.83
CA PHE A 175 3.29 7.42 4.59
C PHE A 175 2.23 8.24 3.83
N GLN A 176 2.14 7.97 2.51
CA GLN A 176 1.04 8.46 1.67
C GLN A 176 0.34 7.27 1.02
N CYS A 177 0.90 6.68 -0.05
CA CYS A 177 0.30 5.51 -0.68
C CYS A 177 0.39 4.22 0.16
N GLY A 178 1.23 4.17 1.18
CA GLY A 178 1.39 3.02 2.08
C GLY A 178 2.21 1.86 1.52
N PHE A 179 2.62 1.87 0.25
CA PHE A 179 3.28 0.72 -0.39
C PHE A 179 4.65 0.39 0.23
N CYS A 180 5.50 1.38 0.47
CA CYS A 180 6.81 1.18 1.09
C CYS A 180 6.76 1.08 2.62
N THR A 181 5.64 1.45 3.25
CA THR A 181 5.52 1.62 4.70
C THR A 181 5.87 0.37 5.51
N PRO A 182 5.45 -0.84 5.14
CA PRO A 182 5.85 -2.05 5.86
C PRO A 182 7.37 -2.23 5.93
N GLY A 183 8.05 -2.03 4.79
CA GLY A 183 9.51 -2.09 4.73
C GLY A 183 10.18 -0.97 5.53
N GLN A 184 9.65 0.26 5.48
CA GLN A 184 10.14 1.40 6.25
C GLN A 184 10.04 1.13 7.76
N ILE A 185 8.91 0.63 8.23
CA ILE A 185 8.69 0.33 9.65
C ILE A 185 9.61 -0.81 10.11
N CYS A 186 9.72 -1.91 9.36
CA CYS A 186 10.62 -3.01 9.70
C CYS A 186 12.09 -2.54 9.77
N SER A 187 12.52 -1.71 8.81
CA SER A 187 13.86 -1.10 8.83
C SER A 187 14.05 -0.17 10.03
N ALA A 188 13.05 0.65 10.35
CA ALA A 188 13.08 1.56 11.49
C ALA A 188 13.15 0.83 12.83
N VAL A 189 12.45 -0.29 12.98
CA VAL A 189 12.53 -1.15 14.17
C VAL A 189 13.93 -1.75 14.29
N ALA A 190 14.47 -2.32 13.22
CA ALA A 190 15.80 -2.95 13.24
C ALA A 190 16.91 -1.92 13.51
N LEU A 191 16.85 -0.72 12.93
CA LEU A 191 17.87 0.30 13.18
C LEU A 191 17.95 0.73 14.64
N MET A 192 16.87 0.65 15.41
CA MET A 192 16.88 0.93 16.85
C MET A 192 17.77 -0.08 17.61
N ASP A 193 17.68 -1.34 17.21
CA ASP A 193 18.48 -2.39 17.83
C ASP A 193 19.93 -2.34 17.33
N GLU A 194 20.17 -2.04 16.07
CA GLU A 194 21.52 -1.79 15.52
C GLU A 194 22.22 -0.66 16.28
N ALA A 195 21.54 0.46 16.50
CA ALA A 195 22.09 1.58 17.25
C ALA A 195 22.39 1.22 18.73
N LYS A 196 21.49 0.48 19.40
CA LYS A 196 21.71 -0.02 20.75
C LYS A 196 22.92 -0.97 20.84
N ASN A 197 23.11 -1.79 19.80
CA ASN A 197 24.22 -2.73 19.72
C ASN A 197 25.55 -2.04 19.34
N GLY A 198 25.55 -0.74 19.03
CA GLY A 198 26.75 -0.02 18.60
C GLY A 198 27.19 -0.36 17.19
N GLU A 199 26.28 -0.81 16.32
CA GLU A 199 26.60 -1.08 14.92
C GLU A 199 26.79 0.23 14.15
N CYS A 200 28.00 0.48 13.63
CA CYS A 200 28.35 1.71 12.95
C CYS A 200 27.67 1.86 11.58
N SER A 201 27.42 3.10 11.17
CA SER A 201 27.04 3.47 9.81
C SER A 201 28.16 4.26 9.12
N TYR A 202 27.96 4.69 7.87
CA TYR A 202 28.93 5.52 7.15
C TYR A 202 29.14 6.90 7.77
N VAL A 203 28.15 7.41 8.50
CA VAL A 203 28.19 8.75 9.12
C VAL A 203 28.58 8.70 10.60
N THR A 204 28.81 7.51 11.16
CA THR A 204 29.24 7.37 12.54
C THR A 204 30.64 7.95 12.71
N SER A 205 30.77 8.99 13.53
CA SER A 205 32.00 9.80 13.64
C SER A 205 33.18 9.07 14.27
N ASP A 206 32.92 8.14 15.19
CA ASP A 206 33.99 7.38 15.88
C ASP A 206 33.75 5.87 15.77
N LEU A 207 34.45 5.24 14.82
CA LEU A 207 34.39 3.81 14.58
C LEU A 207 35.20 2.98 15.61
N GLN A 208 36.04 3.64 16.42
CA GLN A 208 36.87 2.96 17.43
C GLN A 208 36.18 2.87 18.79
N GLN A 209 35.13 3.66 18.98
CA GLN A 209 34.33 3.65 20.21
C GLN A 209 33.52 2.35 20.29
N LYS A 210 34.15 1.27 20.71
CA LYS A 210 33.55 -0.07 20.87
C LYS A 210 32.45 -0.17 21.94
N SER A 211 32.11 0.93 22.55
CA SER A 211 31.17 0.91 23.67
C SER A 211 30.02 1.85 23.44
N HIS A 212 28.87 1.24 23.19
CA HIS A 212 27.56 1.72 23.63
C HIS A 212 26.73 2.47 22.60
N PRO A 213 25.43 2.58 22.91
CA PRO A 213 24.42 2.90 21.92
C PRO A 213 24.83 4.14 21.13
N ILE A 214 24.82 4.01 19.83
CA ILE A 214 25.06 5.13 18.91
C ILE A 214 23.90 6.09 19.06
N GLN A 215 24.21 7.38 19.25
CA GLN A 215 23.20 8.42 19.24
C GLN A 215 22.69 8.56 17.81
N LEU A 216 21.39 8.35 17.65
CA LEU A 216 20.72 8.49 16.35
C LEU A 216 20.48 9.98 16.06
N SER A 217 21.48 10.63 15.45
CA SER A 217 21.27 11.93 14.82
C SER A 217 20.36 11.78 13.58
N ASP A 218 19.87 12.87 13.05
CA ASP A 218 19.07 12.86 11.81
C ASP A 218 19.85 12.26 10.64
N GLU A 219 21.15 12.53 10.57
CA GLU A 219 22.06 11.97 9.56
C GLU A 219 22.19 10.45 9.71
N GLU A 220 22.37 9.95 10.95
CA GLU A 220 22.41 8.52 11.23
C GLU A 220 21.10 7.82 10.83
N ILE A 221 19.96 8.43 11.12
CA ILE A 221 18.64 7.88 10.74
C ILE A 221 18.52 7.86 9.22
N ARG A 222 18.83 8.96 8.53
CA ARG A 222 18.75 9.05 7.06
C ARG A 222 19.65 8.03 6.39
N GLU A 223 20.90 7.89 6.85
CA GLU A 223 21.85 6.92 6.32
C GLU A 223 21.33 5.50 6.47
N ARG A 224 20.92 5.12 7.69
CA ARG A 224 20.42 3.78 7.97
C ARG A 224 19.12 3.45 7.23
N MET A 225 18.34 4.47 6.87
CA MET A 225 17.09 4.32 6.12
C MET A 225 17.25 4.49 4.60
N SER A 226 18.45 4.81 4.12
CA SER A 226 18.72 5.11 2.69
C SER A 226 18.36 3.97 1.73
N GLY A 227 18.39 2.72 2.20
CA GLY A 227 17.97 1.55 1.42
C GLY A 227 16.46 1.38 1.24
N ASN A 228 15.63 2.22 1.86
CA ASN A 228 14.18 2.13 1.82
C ASN A 228 13.58 3.32 1.06
N LEU A 229 13.23 3.11 -0.22
CA LEU A 229 12.74 4.16 -1.10
C LEU A 229 11.26 4.47 -0.88
N CYS A 230 10.93 5.77 -0.85
CA CYS A 230 9.56 6.26 -0.81
C CYS A 230 9.29 7.15 -2.03
N ARG A 231 8.52 6.65 -3.01
CA ARG A 231 8.20 7.41 -4.23
C ARG A 231 7.34 8.65 -3.96
N CYS A 232 6.57 8.65 -2.87
CA CYS A 232 5.75 9.78 -2.45
C CYS A 232 6.54 10.86 -1.72
N GLY A 233 7.81 10.60 -1.34
CA GLY A 233 8.66 11.59 -0.69
C GLY A 233 8.35 11.84 0.79
N ALA A 234 7.75 10.89 1.52
CA ALA A 234 7.41 11.05 2.94
C ALA A 234 8.62 10.99 3.89
N TYR A 235 9.84 11.20 3.39
CA TYR A 235 11.09 11.06 4.17
C TYR A 235 11.16 11.95 5.42
N PRO A 236 10.77 13.25 5.37
CA PRO A 236 10.78 14.09 6.57
C PRO A 236 9.88 13.53 7.68
N ASN A 237 8.70 13.08 7.32
CA ASN A 237 7.72 12.53 8.24
C ASN A 237 8.18 11.20 8.83
N ILE A 238 8.82 10.35 8.01
CA ILE A 238 9.44 9.10 8.45
C ILE A 238 10.56 9.37 9.45
N LEU A 239 11.40 10.38 9.19
CA LEU A 239 12.46 10.81 10.10
C LEU A 239 11.90 11.25 11.45
N ASP A 240 10.86 12.09 11.45
CA ASP A 240 10.22 12.58 12.66
C ASP A 240 9.59 11.43 13.46
N ALA A 241 8.95 10.47 12.79
CA ALA A 241 8.40 9.28 13.42
C ALA A 241 9.49 8.44 14.12
N ILE A 242 10.62 8.24 13.47
CA ILE A 242 11.74 7.47 14.05
C ILE A 242 12.38 8.23 15.22
N ARG A 243 12.57 9.54 15.08
CA ARG A 243 13.14 10.41 16.11
C ARG A 243 12.29 10.41 17.37
N GLU A 244 10.96 10.49 17.24
CA GLU A 244 10.06 10.43 18.38
C GLU A 244 10.21 9.11 19.16
N VAL A 245 10.23 7.99 18.46
CA VAL A 245 10.40 6.68 19.11
C VAL A 245 11.77 6.56 19.78
N HIS A 246 12.82 7.10 19.15
CA HIS A 246 14.17 7.07 19.72
C HIS A 246 14.32 7.92 20.97
N THR A 247 13.80 9.15 20.92
CA THR A 247 13.98 10.12 22.02
C THR A 247 12.95 9.99 23.12
N GLY A 248 11.80 9.36 22.84
CA GLY A 248 10.63 9.34 23.71
C GLY A 248 9.99 10.73 23.87
N LYS A 249 10.42 11.73 23.10
CA LYS A 249 9.88 13.09 23.13
C LYS A 249 8.97 13.31 21.94
N PRO A 250 7.76 13.86 22.16
CA PRO A 250 6.88 14.19 21.05
C PRO A 250 7.57 15.25 20.20
N THR A 251 7.69 14.96 18.90
CA THR A 251 8.05 15.95 17.87
C THR A 251 6.77 16.61 17.40
N ASP A 252 6.78 17.94 17.26
CA ASP A 252 5.61 18.66 16.76
C ASP A 252 5.44 18.38 15.25
N PRO A 253 4.36 17.69 14.84
CA PRO A 253 4.13 17.38 13.43
C PRO A 253 3.89 18.64 12.58
N LEU A 254 3.57 19.79 13.21
CA LEU A 254 3.32 21.06 12.55
C LEU A 254 4.58 21.92 12.39
N ALA A 255 5.73 21.49 12.86
CA ALA A 255 7.02 22.16 12.64
C ALA A 255 7.50 22.13 11.18
N PHE A 256 6.59 21.96 10.23
CA PHE A 256 6.77 22.25 8.82
C PHE A 256 6.92 23.78 8.65
N GLY A 257 8.12 24.29 8.89
CA GLY A 257 8.39 25.73 8.79
C GLY A 257 9.36 26.24 9.85
N ASP A 258 9.98 25.39 10.64
CA ASP A 258 11.08 25.79 11.50
C ASP A 258 12.22 26.33 10.61
N PRO A 259 12.50 27.64 10.70
CA PRO A 259 13.53 28.27 9.87
C PRO A 259 14.94 27.67 10.08
N THR A 260 15.19 27.02 11.22
CA THR A 260 16.46 26.33 11.49
C THR A 260 16.62 25.07 10.64
N ARG A 261 15.53 24.49 10.15
CA ARG A 261 15.52 23.33 9.25
C ARG A 261 15.86 23.70 7.80
N LYS A 262 15.68 24.98 7.42
CA LYS A 262 15.99 25.48 6.10
C LYS A 262 17.50 25.54 5.85
N GLU A 263 18.27 25.84 6.87
CA GLU A 263 19.74 25.91 6.77
C GLU A 263 20.38 24.54 6.58
N GLU A 264 19.77 23.45 7.10
CA GLU A 264 20.24 22.08 6.85
C GLU A 264 19.97 21.58 5.43
N PHE A 265 18.86 22.02 4.80
CA PHE A 265 18.52 21.63 3.42
C PHE A 265 19.40 22.34 2.38
N ASP A 266 19.74 23.60 2.62
CA ASP A 266 20.58 24.40 1.71
C ASP A 266 22.08 24.03 1.78
N ALA A 267 22.48 23.29 2.82
CA ALA A 267 23.86 22.82 2.98
C ALA A 267 24.17 21.49 2.24
N VAL A 268 23.16 20.83 1.68
CA VAL A 268 23.29 19.51 1.01
C VAL A 268 23.07 19.60 -0.51
N VAL A 269 22.75 20.77 -1.06
CA VAL A 269 22.68 21.06 -2.48
C VAL A 269 23.90 21.88 -2.88
#